data_5d8849c26d39f7d86cbf9061e0377614
#
_entry.id   5d8849c26d39f7d86cbf9061e0377614
#
_cell.length_a   1.000
_cell.length_b   1.000
_cell.length_c   1.000
_cell.angle_alpha   90.00
_cell.angle_beta   90.00
_cell.angle_gamma   90.00
#
_symmetry.space_group_name_H-M   'P 1'
#
loop_
_entity.id
_entity.type
_entity.pdbx_description
1 polymer ?
#
loop_
_entity_poly.entity_id
_entity_poly.type
_entity_poly.pdbx_seq_one_letter_code
_entity_poly.pdbx_strand_id
1 'polypeptide(L)'
;MNLHYLIQEPKVKHDKNPLLILFHGYGSNEEDLFSFASELPNDSYIISVRAPYDLQPYGHAWYAIHFDADENKFSDNVQAKQSVQLIAGFIDEVVKQYPIDAKNVTLIGFSQGAILSYATALTYPEKV
;
A
#
# COMPACT_ATOMS: atom_id res chain seq x y z
N MET A 1 4.22 14.03 -3.92
CA MET A 1 4.34 13.00 -4.96
C MET A 1 3.18 12.03 -4.84
N ASN A 2 2.50 11.78 -5.94
CA ASN A 2 1.32 10.92 -5.95
C ASN A 2 1.70 9.47 -6.27
N LEU A 3 1.13 8.54 -5.52
CA LEU A 3 1.29 7.12 -5.80
C LEU A 3 0.28 6.70 -6.88
N HIS A 4 0.72 5.85 -7.80
CA HIS A 4 -0.17 5.25 -8.79
C HIS A 4 -0.97 4.12 -8.13
N TYR A 5 -2.26 4.00 -8.44
CA TYR A 5 -3.10 2.98 -7.83
C TYR A 5 -4.24 2.53 -8.74
N LEU A 6 -4.77 1.35 -8.46
CA LEU A 6 -6.01 0.83 -9.02
C LEU A 6 -7.08 0.88 -7.92
N ILE A 7 -8.31 1.11 -8.31
CA ILE A 7 -9.42 1.23 -7.36
C ILE A 7 -10.63 0.42 -7.82
N GLN A 8 -11.28 -0.27 -6.87
CA GLN A 8 -12.59 -0.86 -7.04
C GLN A 8 -13.55 -0.19 -6.07
N GLU A 9 -14.61 0.41 -6.60
CA GLU A 9 -15.62 1.05 -5.76
C GLU A 9 -16.50 -0.01 -5.08
N PRO A 10 -17.08 0.32 -3.90
CA PRO A 10 -17.99 -0.63 -3.24
C PRO A 10 -19.24 -0.87 -4.06
N LYS A 11 -19.71 -2.12 -4.06
CA LYS A 11 -20.99 -2.48 -4.69
C LYS A 11 -22.16 -2.09 -3.80
N VAL A 12 -21.97 -2.16 -2.49
CA VAL A 12 -22.94 -1.71 -1.49
C VAL A 12 -22.45 -0.38 -0.93
N LYS A 13 -23.16 0.70 -1.26
CA LYS A 13 -22.74 2.05 -0.90
C LYS A 13 -23.49 2.55 0.32
N HIS A 14 -22.71 3.10 1.26
CA HIS A 14 -23.17 3.80 2.46
C HIS A 14 -22.79 5.28 2.34
N ASP A 15 -23.16 6.12 3.31
CA ASP A 15 -22.71 7.51 3.33
C ASP A 15 -21.18 7.59 3.33
N LYS A 16 -20.54 6.71 4.12
CA LYS A 16 -19.08 6.49 4.10
C LYS A 16 -18.80 5.02 4.22
N ASN A 17 -17.93 4.53 3.35
CA ASN A 17 -17.59 3.11 3.27
C ASN A 17 -16.21 2.84 3.83
N PRO A 18 -15.95 1.60 4.31
CA PRO A 18 -14.59 1.20 4.71
C PRO A 18 -13.60 1.25 3.56
N LEU A 19 -12.32 1.34 3.89
CA LEU A 19 -11.22 1.31 2.94
C LEU A 19 -10.31 0.12 3.20
N LEU A 20 -10.00 -0.62 2.15
CA LEU A 20 -8.95 -1.65 2.14
C LEU A 20 -7.86 -1.22 1.16
N ILE A 21 -6.62 -1.18 1.62
CA ILE A 21 -5.48 -0.85 0.76
C ILE A 21 -4.56 -2.05 0.66
N LEU A 22 -4.22 -2.41 -0.58
CA LEU A 22 -3.38 -3.57 -0.89
C LEU A 22 -1.96 -3.11 -1.25
N PHE A 23 -0.95 -3.73 -0.66
CA PHE A 23 0.46 -3.42 -0.86
C PHE A 23 1.20 -4.65 -1.35
N HIS A 24 1.66 -4.62 -2.61
CA HIS A 24 2.37 -5.75 -3.24
C HIS A 24 3.77 -5.95 -2.66
N GLY A 25 4.37 -7.09 -2.98
CA GLY A 25 5.73 -7.41 -2.55
C GLY A 25 6.80 -6.82 -3.46
N TYR A 26 8.06 -7.02 -3.06
CA TYR A 26 9.23 -6.56 -3.80
C TYR A 26 9.23 -7.16 -5.21
N GLY A 27 9.40 -6.30 -6.21
CA GLY A 27 9.48 -6.72 -7.60
C GLY A 27 8.13 -6.94 -8.28
N SER A 28 7.03 -6.70 -7.56
CA SER A 28 5.68 -6.88 -8.09
C SER A 28 5.08 -5.53 -8.51
N ASN A 29 3.76 -5.46 -8.60
CA ASN A 29 3.05 -4.26 -9.04
C ASN A 29 1.62 -4.23 -8.47
N GLU A 30 0.91 -3.16 -8.79
CA GLU A 30 -0.45 -2.91 -8.28
C GLU A 30 -1.50 -3.90 -8.80
N GLU A 31 -1.22 -4.62 -9.88
CA GLU A 31 -2.19 -5.58 -10.43
C GLU A 31 -2.20 -6.91 -9.69
N ASP A 32 -1.10 -7.26 -9.04
CA ASP A 32 -0.91 -8.57 -8.42
C ASP A 32 -2.00 -8.89 -7.38
N LEU A 33 -2.05 -8.15 -6.28
CA LEU A 33 -3.06 -8.38 -5.25
C LEU A 33 -4.44 -7.91 -5.67
N PHE A 34 -4.53 -7.00 -6.63
CA PHE A 34 -5.81 -6.49 -7.11
C PHE A 34 -6.67 -7.58 -7.75
N SER A 35 -6.05 -8.66 -8.21
CA SER A 35 -6.80 -9.82 -8.72
C SER A 35 -7.70 -10.46 -7.66
N PHE A 36 -7.45 -10.22 -6.38
CA PHE A 36 -8.27 -10.70 -5.27
C PHE A 36 -9.39 -9.74 -4.86
N ALA A 37 -9.47 -8.58 -5.50
CA ALA A 37 -10.44 -7.54 -5.10
C ALA A 37 -11.87 -8.05 -5.07
N SER A 38 -12.25 -8.91 -6.03
CA SER A 38 -13.59 -9.48 -6.10
C SER A 38 -13.93 -10.42 -4.94
N GLU A 39 -12.92 -10.93 -4.24
CA GLU A 39 -13.08 -11.82 -3.09
C GLU A 39 -13.14 -11.06 -1.76
N LEU A 40 -12.89 -9.75 -1.77
CA LEU A 40 -12.88 -8.91 -0.59
C LEU A 40 -14.28 -8.31 -0.33
N PRO A 41 -14.54 -7.76 0.87
CA PRO A 41 -15.87 -7.24 1.20
C PRO A 41 -16.40 -6.25 0.16
N ASN A 42 -17.64 -6.45 -0.26
CA ASN A 42 -18.26 -5.68 -1.35
C ASN A 42 -18.74 -4.30 -0.92
N ASP A 43 -18.64 -3.96 0.36
CA ASP A 43 -18.99 -2.64 0.89
C ASP A 43 -17.75 -1.76 1.10
N SER A 44 -16.57 -2.21 0.68
CA SER A 44 -15.32 -1.46 0.86
C SER A 44 -14.83 -0.86 -0.44
N TYR A 45 -14.22 0.32 -0.35
CA TYR A 45 -13.29 0.78 -1.38
C TYR A 45 -12.06 -0.10 -1.31
N ILE A 46 -11.61 -0.62 -2.43
CA ILE A 46 -10.43 -1.47 -2.51
C ILE A 46 -9.43 -0.78 -3.42
N ILE A 47 -8.29 -0.39 -2.85
CA ILE A 47 -7.24 0.34 -3.55
C ILE A 47 -5.98 -0.50 -3.52
N SER A 48 -5.38 -0.73 -4.69
CA SER A 48 -4.09 -1.41 -4.80
C SER A 48 -3.06 -0.42 -5.27
N VAL A 49 -2.01 -0.21 -4.51
CA VAL A 49 -1.04 0.86 -4.69
C VAL A 49 0.24 0.31 -5.30
N ARG A 50 0.77 1.03 -6.29
CA ARG A 50 2.10 0.74 -6.85
C ARG A 50 3.17 1.33 -5.95
N ALA A 51 4.17 0.53 -5.58
CA ALA A 51 5.32 0.99 -4.83
C ALA A 51 6.11 2.03 -5.64
N PRO A 52 6.75 3.00 -4.97
CA PRO A 52 7.30 4.18 -5.64
C PRO A 52 8.62 3.99 -6.37
N TYR A 53 9.38 2.95 -6.06
CA TYR A 53 10.71 2.76 -6.65
C TYR A 53 10.67 1.72 -7.76
N ASP A 54 11.10 2.11 -8.96
CA ASP A 54 11.15 1.21 -10.11
C ASP A 54 12.36 0.29 -10.03
N LEU A 55 12.18 -0.96 -10.42
CA LEU A 55 13.23 -1.95 -10.51
C LEU A 55 13.53 -2.28 -11.97
N GLN A 56 14.79 -2.57 -12.26
CA GLN A 56 15.18 -3.01 -13.59
C GLN A 56 15.26 -4.53 -13.63
N PRO A 57 14.75 -5.19 -14.70
CA PRO A 57 14.12 -4.62 -15.89
C PRO A 57 12.63 -4.30 -15.75
N TYR A 58 11.98 -4.73 -14.66
CA TYR A 58 10.57 -4.44 -14.38
C TYR A 58 10.25 -4.65 -12.91
N GLY A 59 9.06 -4.21 -12.51
CA GLY A 59 8.59 -4.33 -11.14
C GLY A 59 8.86 -3.09 -10.31
N HIS A 60 8.32 -3.08 -9.11
CA HIS A 60 8.41 -1.95 -8.18
C HIS A 60 8.73 -2.41 -6.77
N ALA A 61 9.27 -1.52 -5.97
CA ALA A 61 9.65 -1.81 -4.59
C ALA A 61 9.31 -0.65 -3.67
N TRP A 62 9.02 -0.98 -2.42
CA TRP A 62 8.79 0.02 -1.38
C TRP A 62 10.12 0.56 -0.85
N TYR A 63 11.17 -0.27 -0.90
CA TYR A 63 12.54 0.11 -0.60
C TYR A 63 13.50 -0.87 -1.27
N ALA A 64 14.71 -0.41 -1.56
CA ALA A 64 15.72 -1.25 -2.18
C ALA A 64 16.26 -2.27 -1.19
N ILE A 65 16.66 -3.42 -1.72
CA ILE A 65 17.38 -4.46 -1.00
C ILE A 65 18.78 -4.49 -1.58
N HIS A 66 19.80 -4.31 -0.73
CA HIS A 66 21.18 -4.25 -1.14
C HIS A 66 21.92 -5.52 -0.70
N PHE A 67 22.96 -5.88 -1.46
CA PHE A 67 23.85 -7.00 -1.15
C PHE A 67 25.27 -6.46 -1.05
N ASP A 68 26.01 -6.87 -0.01
CA ASP A 68 27.40 -6.50 0.13
C ASP A 68 28.34 -7.50 -0.60
N ALA A 69 29.65 -7.33 -0.47
CA ALA A 69 30.65 -8.17 -1.12
C ALA A 69 30.59 -9.65 -0.66
N ASP A 70 30.06 -9.90 0.54
CA ASP A 70 29.88 -11.24 1.10
C ASP A 70 28.47 -11.78 0.87
N GLU A 71 27.69 -11.14 -0.01
CA GLU A 71 26.29 -11.47 -0.33
C GLU A 71 25.33 -11.33 0.86
N ASN A 72 25.71 -10.57 1.89
CA ASN A 72 24.79 -10.24 2.97
C ASN A 72 23.76 -9.21 2.49
N LYS A 73 22.52 -9.48 2.80
CA LYS A 73 21.39 -8.66 2.38
C LYS A 73 21.04 -7.63 3.46
N PHE A 74 20.80 -6.38 3.05
CA PHE A 74 20.28 -5.36 3.94
C PHE A 74 19.30 -4.45 3.22
N SER A 75 18.37 -3.88 3.99
CA SER A 75 17.31 -3.04 3.47
C SER A 75 17.69 -1.57 3.48
N ASP A 76 17.19 -0.81 2.52
CA ASP A 76 17.38 0.64 2.49
C ASP A 76 16.37 1.29 3.43
N ASN A 77 16.82 1.61 4.64
CA ASN A 77 15.96 2.17 5.68
C ASN A 77 15.48 3.58 5.36
N VAL A 78 16.24 4.36 4.60
CA VAL A 78 15.83 5.71 4.19
C VAL A 78 14.65 5.61 3.25
N GLN A 79 14.72 4.74 2.25
CA GLN A 79 13.62 4.52 1.31
C GLN A 79 12.39 3.95 2.02
N ALA A 80 12.59 3.03 2.97
CA ALA A 80 11.49 2.46 3.75
C ALA A 80 10.73 3.55 4.51
N LYS A 81 11.45 4.47 5.16
CA LYS A 81 10.84 5.59 5.87
C LYS A 81 10.10 6.54 4.93
N GLN A 82 10.68 6.82 3.77
CA GLN A 82 10.04 7.65 2.75
C GLN A 82 8.74 7.02 2.26
N SER A 83 8.73 5.72 2.05
CA SER A 83 7.52 5.01 1.62
C SER A 83 6.43 5.03 2.69
N VAL A 84 6.79 4.89 3.98
CA VAL A 84 5.82 5.03 5.08
C VAL A 84 5.18 6.41 5.05
N GLN A 85 5.97 7.46 4.83
CA GLN A 85 5.44 8.84 4.74
C GLN A 85 4.54 9.01 3.51
N LEU A 86 4.92 8.44 2.38
CA LEU A 86 4.10 8.47 1.16
C LEU A 86 2.76 7.76 1.37
N ILE A 87 2.78 6.60 2.01
CA ILE A 87 1.56 5.84 2.32
C ILE A 87 0.65 6.65 3.25
N ALA A 88 1.20 7.26 4.29
CA ALA A 88 0.42 8.07 5.22
C ALA A 88 -0.26 9.24 4.51
N GLY A 89 0.48 9.96 3.65
CA GLY A 89 -0.08 11.04 2.84
C GLY A 89 -1.12 10.56 1.86
N PHE A 90 -0.90 9.39 1.26
CA PHE A 90 -1.85 8.77 0.34
C PHE A 90 -3.17 8.44 1.04
N ILE A 91 -3.12 7.88 2.25
CA ILE A 91 -4.32 7.59 3.04
C ILE A 91 -5.12 8.87 3.26
N ASP A 92 -4.46 9.95 3.67
CA ASP A 92 -5.13 11.24 3.88
C ASP A 92 -5.80 11.75 2.61
N GLU A 93 -5.15 11.61 1.46
CA GLU A 93 -5.69 12.07 0.18
C GLU A 93 -6.93 11.29 -0.24
N VAL A 94 -6.88 9.95 -0.20
CA VAL A 94 -8.00 9.13 -0.65
C VAL A 94 -9.20 9.22 0.28
N VAL A 95 -8.98 9.37 1.57
CA VAL A 95 -10.06 9.56 2.54
C VAL A 95 -10.83 10.86 2.27
N LYS A 96 -10.15 11.88 1.75
CA LYS A 96 -10.80 13.15 1.36
C LYS A 96 -11.44 13.06 -0.03
N GLN A 97 -10.82 12.32 -0.95
CA GLN A 97 -11.27 12.26 -2.34
C GLN A 97 -12.51 11.39 -2.52
N TYR A 98 -12.66 10.34 -1.73
CA TYR A 98 -13.77 9.39 -1.82
C TYR A 98 -14.57 9.41 -0.51
N PRO A 99 -15.86 8.98 -0.52
CA PRO A 99 -16.65 8.92 0.70
C PRO A 99 -16.26 7.70 1.55
N ILE A 100 -15.06 7.79 2.16
CA ILE A 100 -14.46 6.75 2.98
C ILE A 100 -14.56 7.12 4.45
N ASP A 101 -14.86 6.10 5.29
CA ASP A 101 -14.83 6.24 6.74
C ASP A 101 -13.38 6.19 7.21
N ALA A 102 -12.86 7.36 7.63
CA ALA A 102 -11.47 7.50 8.08
C ALA A 102 -11.13 6.63 9.30
N LYS A 103 -12.14 6.14 10.02
CA LYS A 103 -11.96 5.29 11.20
C LYS A 103 -11.96 3.81 10.83
N ASN A 104 -12.14 3.47 9.57
CA ASN A 104 -12.25 2.09 9.10
C ASN A 104 -11.35 1.86 7.90
N VAL A 105 -10.04 1.97 8.13
CA VAL A 105 -8.99 1.79 7.14
C VAL A 105 -8.18 0.54 7.50
N THR A 106 -8.13 -0.43 6.58
CA THR A 106 -7.40 -1.68 6.76
C THR A 106 -6.30 -1.79 5.70
N LEU A 107 -5.12 -2.19 6.13
CA LEU A 107 -3.98 -2.42 5.25
C LEU A 107 -3.74 -3.92 5.10
N ILE A 108 -3.57 -4.37 3.87
CA ILE A 108 -3.26 -5.76 3.54
C ILE A 108 -2.00 -5.75 2.69
N GLY A 109 -0.99 -6.49 3.12
CA GLY A 109 0.28 -6.51 2.41
C GLY A 109 0.83 -7.91 2.24
N PHE A 110 1.65 -8.09 1.21
CA PHE A 110 2.39 -9.30 0.96
C PHE A 110 3.88 -9.00 1.01
N SER A 111 4.65 -9.78 1.80
CA SER A 111 6.11 -9.69 1.92
C SER A 111 6.54 -8.26 2.28
N GLN A 112 7.29 -7.57 1.42
CA GLN A 112 7.72 -6.18 1.66
C GLN A 112 6.54 -5.25 1.91
N GLY A 113 5.44 -5.46 1.19
CA GLY A 113 4.20 -4.70 1.40
C GLY A 113 3.62 -4.91 2.79
N ALA A 114 3.72 -6.13 3.34
CA ALA A 114 3.28 -6.41 4.71
C ALA A 114 4.16 -5.68 5.73
N ILE A 115 5.47 -5.63 5.51
CA ILE A 115 6.39 -4.90 6.37
C ILE A 115 6.03 -3.41 6.41
N LEU A 116 5.76 -2.82 5.25
CA LEU A 116 5.37 -1.41 5.16
C LEU A 116 4.00 -1.16 5.79
N SER A 117 3.07 -2.11 5.68
CA SER A 117 1.76 -2.00 6.33
C SER A 117 1.91 -1.94 7.86
N TYR A 118 2.72 -2.83 8.44
CA TYR A 118 3.03 -2.79 9.87
C TYR A 118 3.71 -1.48 10.27
N ALA A 119 4.73 -1.08 9.52
CA ALA A 119 5.46 0.14 9.82
C ALA A 119 4.53 1.36 9.79
N THR A 120 3.61 1.43 8.82
CA THR A 120 2.64 2.51 8.71
C THR A 120 1.68 2.51 9.89
N ALA A 121 1.13 1.35 10.24
CA ALA A 121 0.18 1.21 11.36
C ALA A 121 0.82 1.59 12.70
N LEU A 122 2.07 1.20 12.91
CA LEU A 122 2.79 1.51 14.15
C LEU A 122 3.20 2.99 14.23
N THR A 123 3.53 3.60 13.08
CA THR A 123 3.96 5.00 13.05
C THR A 123 2.77 5.96 13.06
N TYR A 124 1.67 5.59 12.41
CA TYR A 124 0.47 6.42 12.28
C TYR A 124 -0.78 5.65 12.72
N PRO A 125 -0.88 5.25 13.98
CA PRO A 125 -2.01 4.43 14.44
C PRO A 125 -3.37 5.10 14.30
N GLU A 126 -3.40 6.43 14.21
CA GLU A 126 -4.64 7.19 14.03
C GLU A 126 -5.19 7.13 12.60
N LYS A 127 -4.42 6.63 11.64
CA LYS A 127 -4.82 6.55 10.22
C LYS A 127 -5.31 5.17 9.80
N VAL A 128 -5.07 4.17 10.61
CA VAL A 128 -5.31 2.77 10.24
C VAL A 128 -6.22 2.07 11.23
#